data_35869a036db1ec355f706706958f2f4f
#
_entry.id   35869a036db1ec355f706706958f2f4f
#
_cell.length_a   1.000
_cell.length_b   1.000
_cell.length_c   1.000
_cell.angle_alpha   90.00
_cell.angle_beta   90.00
_cell.angle_gamma   90.00
#
_symmetry.space_group_name_H-M   'P 1'
#
loop_
_entity.id
_entity.type
_entity.pdbx_description
1 polymer ?
#
loop_
_entity_poly.entity_id
_entity_poly.type
_entity_poly.pdbx_seq_one_letter_code
_entity_poly.pdbx_strand_id
1 'polypeptide(L)'
;MAMQYIESELRRQGKENLADTIASVHKLNGSDIPFPSAATSIEKPVAQTPETPVAIKRFSRDQLILPETQIPQEVSDILQRAERAGIRLEPYHLSNVVLDENSSVEGWNSKPERWYWEQIGKGNIGQDAPKLSDSWVLVDPITRPDYKDGEQLHISDPLGPLLAKLRKEKKIKNLKGIPAASRFVISPNELIAVVLPEIAELLGVEASAVRLPKAIEFNVIGNMKHPEWGQANTWEWFEDNFEDDNRLAGGDSDNGGLADVDYGWSCGRYGGVAFRPLVVVSPKA
;
A
#
# COMPACT_ATOMS: atom_id res chain seq x y z
N MET A 1 -5.50 -6.63 26.26
CA MET A 1 -5.80 -8.06 25.95
C MET A 1 -5.05 -8.58 24.71
N ALA A 2 -5.06 -7.92 23.56
CA ALA A 2 -4.35 -8.42 22.36
C ALA A 2 -2.82 -8.54 22.53
N MET A 3 -2.17 -7.56 23.16
CA MET A 3 -0.72 -7.57 23.39
C MET A 3 -0.28 -8.62 24.41
N GLN A 4 -1.05 -8.86 25.44
CA GLN A 4 -0.78 -9.94 26.40
C GLN A 4 -0.90 -11.32 25.74
N TYR A 5 -1.80 -11.46 24.77
CA TYR A 5 -1.92 -12.69 23.98
C TYR A 5 -0.71 -12.88 23.08
N ILE A 6 -0.24 -11.83 22.39
CA ILE A 6 0.95 -11.87 21.53
C ILE A 6 2.20 -12.18 22.37
N GLU A 7 2.37 -11.53 23.51
CA GLU A 7 3.47 -11.79 24.44
C GLU A 7 3.47 -13.25 24.90
N SER A 8 2.30 -13.79 25.31
CA SER A 8 2.17 -15.17 25.75
C SER A 8 2.45 -16.17 24.61
N GLU A 9 2.01 -15.87 23.39
CA GLU A 9 2.23 -16.72 22.22
C GLU A 9 3.70 -16.74 21.80
N LEU A 10 4.39 -15.58 21.83
CA LEU A 10 5.82 -15.52 21.56
C LEU A 10 6.66 -16.29 22.60
N ARG A 11 6.29 -16.21 23.89
CA ARG A 11 6.93 -17.01 24.93
C ARG A 11 6.69 -18.51 24.70
N ARG A 12 5.49 -18.89 24.30
CA ARG A 12 5.16 -20.29 23.93
C ARG A 12 5.98 -20.79 22.76
N GLN A 13 6.39 -19.91 21.82
CA GLN A 13 7.25 -20.23 20.68
C GLN A 13 8.76 -20.14 20.99
N GLY A 14 9.16 -19.88 22.23
CA GLY A 14 10.57 -19.74 22.63
C GLY A 14 11.24 -18.45 22.16
N LYS A 15 10.46 -17.43 21.76
CA LYS A 15 10.93 -16.12 21.30
C LYS A 15 10.92 -15.11 22.46
N GLU A 16 11.57 -15.43 23.58
CA GLU A 16 11.53 -14.62 24.82
C GLU A 16 12.04 -13.19 24.65
N ASN A 17 13.14 -13.00 23.94
CA ASN A 17 13.70 -11.67 23.69
C ASN A 17 12.73 -10.73 22.96
N LEU A 18 11.94 -11.28 22.03
CA LEU A 18 10.94 -10.51 21.28
C LEU A 18 9.72 -10.22 22.16
N ALA A 19 9.30 -11.18 23.01
CA ALA A 19 8.24 -11.00 23.97
C ALA A 19 8.60 -9.90 25.00
N ASP A 20 9.84 -9.87 25.49
CA ASP A 20 10.32 -8.87 26.44
C ASP A 20 10.43 -7.46 25.81
N THR A 21 10.79 -7.37 24.55
CA THR A 21 10.77 -6.12 23.78
C THR A 21 9.36 -5.56 23.68
N ILE A 22 8.39 -6.41 23.32
CA ILE A 22 6.97 -6.03 23.22
C ILE A 22 6.41 -5.62 24.59
N ALA A 23 6.74 -6.35 25.66
CA ALA A 23 6.32 -6.00 27.01
C ALA A 23 6.89 -4.65 27.47
N SER A 24 8.10 -4.32 27.06
CA SER A 24 8.77 -3.04 27.39
C SER A 24 8.12 -1.87 26.67
N VAL A 25 7.77 -2.03 25.39
CA VAL A 25 7.04 -1.02 24.58
C VAL A 25 5.65 -0.79 25.16
N HIS A 26 4.95 -1.84 25.58
CA HIS A 26 3.63 -1.73 26.19
C HIS A 26 3.62 -0.97 27.52
N LYS A 27 4.71 -1.03 28.29
CA LYS A 27 4.85 -0.28 29.56
C LYS A 27 5.10 1.21 29.36
N LEU A 28 5.65 1.60 28.18
CA LEU A 28 6.01 2.99 27.91
C LEU A 28 4.87 3.80 27.26
N ASN A 29 3.93 3.15 26.57
CA ASN A 29 2.85 3.83 25.85
C ASN A 29 1.51 3.14 26.11
N GLY A 30 0.66 3.79 26.89
CA GLY A 30 -0.74 3.41 26.95
C GLY A 30 -1.41 3.76 25.61
N SER A 31 -1.81 2.75 24.85
CA SER A 31 -2.79 2.70 23.78
C SER A 31 -2.39 2.89 22.31
N ASP A 32 -1.24 3.43 21.94
CA ASP A 32 -0.89 3.52 20.52
C ASP A 32 0.42 2.77 20.25
N ILE A 33 0.37 1.74 19.39
CA ILE A 33 1.59 1.14 18.81
C ILE A 33 1.95 2.04 17.63
N PRO A 34 3.04 2.83 17.69
CA PRO A 34 3.51 3.52 16.51
C PRO A 34 3.90 2.48 15.47
N PHE A 35 3.62 2.75 14.22
CA PHE A 35 4.23 2.08 13.08
C PHE A 35 5.74 2.04 13.35
N PRO A 36 6.46 0.92 13.16
CA PRO A 36 7.90 0.92 13.29
C PRO A 36 8.47 1.88 12.25
N SER A 37 8.69 3.12 12.65
CA SER A 37 9.40 4.09 11.82
C SER A 37 10.81 3.56 11.59
N ALA A 38 11.26 3.54 10.35
CA ALA A 38 12.64 3.23 10.00
C ALA A 38 13.56 4.17 10.81
N ALA A 39 14.08 3.67 11.94
CA ALA A 39 14.90 4.44 12.84
C ALA A 39 16.10 4.98 12.05
N THR A 40 16.19 6.29 11.95
CA THR A 40 17.31 7.02 11.35
C THR A 40 18.59 6.67 12.13
N SER A 41 19.25 5.60 11.73
CA SER A 41 20.61 5.30 12.18
C SER A 41 21.53 6.35 11.58
N ILE A 42 21.86 7.38 12.36
CA ILE A 42 22.90 8.35 12.00
C ILE A 42 24.23 7.63 12.07
N GLU A 43 24.62 6.94 11.00
CA GLU A 43 25.98 6.47 10.81
C GLU A 43 26.88 7.67 10.47
N LYS A 44 28.01 7.74 11.17
CA LYS A 44 29.04 8.75 10.90
C LYS A 44 29.53 8.61 9.45
N PRO A 45 29.81 9.73 8.77
CA PRO A 45 30.26 9.67 7.37
C PRO A 45 31.58 8.91 7.25
N VAL A 46 31.52 7.78 6.57
CA VAL A 46 32.71 7.09 6.06
C VAL A 46 33.21 7.90 4.87
N ALA A 47 34.53 8.12 4.81
CA ALA A 47 35.18 8.86 3.72
C ALA A 47 34.79 8.26 2.36
N GLN A 48 34.12 9.06 1.53
CA GLN A 48 33.65 8.64 0.21
C GLN A 48 34.83 8.49 -0.75
N THR A 49 35.02 7.31 -1.28
CA THR A 49 35.78 7.07 -2.51
C THR A 49 35.05 7.78 -3.66
N PRO A 50 35.72 8.42 -4.62
CA PRO A 50 35.05 9.10 -5.74
C PRO A 50 34.24 8.07 -6.54
N GLU A 51 32.90 8.16 -6.44
CA GLU A 51 31.99 7.30 -7.18
C GLU A 51 32.03 7.64 -8.67
N THR A 52 32.13 6.62 -9.50
CA THR A 52 31.93 6.75 -10.95
C THR A 52 30.52 7.34 -11.19
N PRO A 53 30.36 8.36 -12.06
CA PRO A 53 29.05 8.96 -12.30
C PRO A 53 28.06 7.89 -12.75
N VAL A 54 27.04 7.62 -11.93
CA VAL A 54 25.93 6.72 -12.30
C VAL A 54 25.11 7.40 -13.37
N ALA A 55 24.87 6.72 -14.49
CA ALA A 55 24.07 7.27 -15.58
C ALA A 55 22.60 7.44 -15.14
N ILE A 56 22.13 8.68 -15.11
CA ILE A 56 20.72 8.99 -14.79
C ILE A 56 19.83 8.52 -15.94
N LYS A 57 18.95 7.57 -15.68
CA LYS A 57 17.88 7.17 -16.61
C LYS A 57 16.78 8.24 -16.59
N ARG A 58 16.47 8.80 -17.74
CA ARG A 58 15.44 9.85 -17.88
C ARG A 58 14.24 9.30 -18.64
N PHE A 59 13.05 9.55 -18.08
CA PHE A 59 11.78 9.17 -18.67
C PHE A 59 10.85 10.38 -18.76
N SER A 60 10.07 10.48 -19.83
CA SER A 60 8.92 11.36 -19.89
C SER A 60 7.73 10.74 -19.15
N ARG A 61 6.72 11.54 -18.82
CA ARG A 61 5.47 11.03 -18.21
C ARG A 61 4.82 9.96 -19.08
N ASP A 62 4.78 10.19 -20.39
CA ASP A 62 4.14 9.29 -21.36
C ASP A 62 4.89 7.97 -21.58
N GLN A 63 6.11 7.85 -21.04
CA GLN A 63 6.85 6.59 -21.01
C GLN A 63 6.50 5.71 -19.80
N LEU A 64 5.81 6.25 -18.80
CA LEU A 64 5.37 5.49 -17.62
C LEU A 64 3.87 5.22 -17.63
N ILE A 65 3.09 6.26 -17.91
CA ILE A 65 1.65 6.16 -18.11
C ILE A 65 1.40 6.57 -19.57
N LEU A 66 1.08 5.57 -20.38
CA LEU A 66 0.91 5.79 -21.83
C LEU A 66 -0.30 6.67 -22.09
N PRO A 67 -0.22 7.58 -23.08
CA PRO A 67 -1.36 8.38 -23.51
C PRO A 67 -2.51 7.47 -23.96
N GLU A 68 -3.72 7.74 -23.45
CA GLU A 68 -4.91 7.00 -23.83
C GLU A 68 -5.34 7.37 -25.26
N THR A 69 -5.04 6.52 -26.22
CA THR A 69 -5.57 6.66 -27.58
C THR A 69 -6.88 5.90 -27.75
N GLN A 70 -7.05 4.77 -27.09
CA GLN A 70 -8.27 3.97 -27.08
C GLN A 70 -8.29 3.03 -25.87
N ILE A 71 -9.35 3.11 -25.08
CA ILE A 71 -9.60 2.20 -23.96
C ILE A 71 -10.12 0.87 -24.52
N PRO A 72 -9.50 -0.28 -24.19
CA PRO A 72 -9.99 -1.59 -24.62
C PRO A 72 -11.41 -1.88 -24.15
N GLN A 73 -12.18 -2.65 -24.91
CA GLN A 73 -13.55 -2.99 -24.57
C GLN A 73 -13.66 -3.68 -23.20
N GLU A 74 -12.72 -4.58 -22.90
CA GLU A 74 -12.67 -5.27 -21.61
C GLU A 74 -12.51 -4.30 -20.41
N VAL A 75 -11.66 -3.29 -20.54
CA VAL A 75 -11.50 -2.21 -19.55
C VAL A 75 -12.80 -1.41 -19.42
N SER A 76 -13.40 -1.03 -20.56
CA SER A 76 -14.68 -0.30 -20.61
C SER A 76 -15.82 -1.08 -19.91
N ASP A 77 -15.87 -2.39 -20.13
CA ASP A 77 -16.87 -3.28 -19.52
C ASP A 77 -16.71 -3.35 -17.99
N ILE A 78 -15.46 -3.38 -17.50
CA ILE A 78 -15.19 -3.36 -16.05
C ILE A 78 -15.58 -2.01 -15.45
N LEU A 79 -15.23 -0.89 -16.09
CA LEU A 79 -15.62 0.45 -15.65
C LEU A 79 -17.13 0.61 -15.54
N GLN A 80 -17.89 0.10 -16.52
CA GLN A 80 -19.36 0.12 -16.48
C GLN A 80 -19.94 -0.74 -15.35
N ARG A 81 -19.31 -1.91 -15.03
CA ARG A 81 -19.73 -2.72 -13.89
C ARG A 81 -19.44 -2.03 -12.57
N ALA A 82 -18.26 -1.41 -12.44
CA ALA A 82 -17.87 -0.63 -11.28
C ALA A 82 -18.86 0.53 -11.03
N GLU A 83 -19.19 1.29 -12.07
CA GLU A 83 -20.15 2.39 -12.00
C GLU A 83 -21.54 1.92 -11.52
N ARG A 84 -22.04 0.79 -12.06
CA ARG A 84 -23.29 0.17 -11.60
C ARG A 84 -23.27 -0.27 -10.14
N ALA A 85 -22.08 -0.65 -9.65
CA ALA A 85 -21.86 -0.96 -8.24
C ALA A 85 -21.59 0.28 -7.36
N GLY A 86 -21.63 1.49 -7.96
CA GLY A 86 -21.33 2.74 -7.28
C GLY A 86 -19.85 2.99 -7.04
N ILE A 87 -18.97 2.17 -7.61
CA ILE A 87 -17.52 2.29 -7.49
C ILE A 87 -16.99 3.12 -8.65
N ARG A 88 -16.27 4.20 -8.35
CA ARG A 88 -15.53 4.95 -9.34
C ARG A 88 -14.14 4.34 -9.50
N LEU A 89 -13.76 4.00 -10.73
CA LEU A 89 -12.42 3.58 -11.09
C LEU A 89 -11.89 4.46 -12.21
N GLU A 90 -10.60 4.75 -12.17
CA GLU A 90 -9.91 5.50 -13.21
C GLU A 90 -8.88 4.60 -13.91
N PRO A 91 -8.95 4.50 -15.25
CA PRO A 91 -8.05 3.64 -16.00
C PRO A 91 -6.74 4.36 -16.32
N TYR A 92 -5.62 3.64 -16.16
CA TYR A 92 -4.29 4.07 -16.59
C TYR A 92 -3.58 2.90 -17.30
N HIS A 93 -2.95 3.18 -18.44
CA HIS A 93 -2.11 2.18 -19.12
C HIS A 93 -0.66 2.38 -18.68
N LEU A 94 -0.16 1.49 -17.84
CA LEU A 94 1.23 1.48 -17.41
C LEU A 94 2.10 0.85 -18.47
N SER A 95 3.32 1.35 -18.63
CA SER A 95 4.31 0.77 -19.54
C SER A 95 5.19 -0.26 -18.84
N ASN A 96 5.94 -1.05 -19.61
CA ASN A 96 6.92 -2.00 -19.08
C ASN A 96 8.25 -1.30 -18.81
N VAL A 97 8.41 -0.74 -17.61
CA VAL A 97 9.60 0.02 -17.18
C VAL A 97 10.08 -0.47 -15.82
N VAL A 98 11.39 -0.62 -15.67
CA VAL A 98 12.04 -0.82 -14.36
C VAL A 98 12.68 0.49 -13.94
N LEU A 99 12.18 1.04 -12.84
CA LEU A 99 12.71 2.23 -12.20
C LEU A 99 13.82 1.87 -11.20
N ASP A 100 14.66 2.82 -10.89
CA ASP A 100 15.72 2.71 -9.87
C ASP A 100 15.89 4.04 -9.14
N GLU A 101 16.73 4.07 -8.11
CA GLU A 101 17.02 5.27 -7.33
C GLU A 101 17.50 6.45 -8.20
N ASN A 102 18.21 6.15 -9.30
CA ASN A 102 18.78 7.15 -10.21
C ASN A 102 17.83 7.52 -11.35
N SER A 103 16.65 6.92 -11.43
CA SER A 103 15.65 7.27 -12.42
C SER A 103 15.12 8.68 -12.18
N SER A 104 14.95 9.43 -13.26
CA SER A 104 14.35 10.77 -13.27
C SER A 104 13.18 10.78 -14.22
N VAL A 105 12.03 11.20 -13.75
CA VAL A 105 10.79 11.27 -14.54
C VAL A 105 10.25 12.68 -14.48
N GLU A 106 9.81 13.21 -15.60
CA GLU A 106 9.16 14.50 -15.65
C GLU A 106 7.90 14.52 -14.77
N GLY A 107 7.85 15.45 -13.80
CA GLY A 107 6.74 15.55 -12.85
C GLY A 107 6.81 14.57 -11.66
N TRP A 108 7.86 13.78 -11.56
CA TRP A 108 8.10 12.91 -10.41
C TRP A 108 8.76 13.70 -9.27
N ASN A 109 7.95 14.43 -8.53
CA ASN A 109 8.41 15.36 -7.49
C ASN A 109 8.77 14.66 -6.17
N SER A 110 8.13 13.52 -5.88
CA SER A 110 8.29 12.74 -4.64
C SER A 110 8.60 11.30 -5.00
N LYS A 111 9.89 10.97 -5.19
CA LYS A 111 10.33 9.58 -5.43
C LYS A 111 10.18 8.76 -4.15
N PRO A 112 10.02 7.42 -4.24
CA PRO A 112 10.16 6.57 -3.07
C PRO A 112 11.47 6.89 -2.34
N GLU A 113 11.41 6.92 -1.03
CA GLU A 113 12.55 7.28 -0.20
C GLU A 113 13.73 6.31 -0.37
N ARG A 114 14.92 6.75 0.05
CA ARG A 114 16.15 5.99 -0.09
C ARG A 114 16.07 4.61 0.55
N TRP A 115 15.41 4.47 1.68
CA TRP A 115 15.22 3.20 2.38
C TRP A 115 14.60 2.12 1.46
N TYR A 116 13.57 2.45 0.68
CA TYR A 116 12.93 1.53 -0.26
C TYR A 116 13.95 0.91 -1.24
N TRP A 117 14.79 1.74 -1.85
CA TRP A 117 15.82 1.30 -2.79
C TRP A 117 16.91 0.46 -2.14
N GLU A 118 17.32 0.84 -0.92
CA GLU A 118 18.29 0.07 -0.13
C GLU A 118 17.75 -1.32 0.22
N GLN A 119 16.46 -1.44 0.57
CA GLN A 119 15.88 -2.74 0.89
C GLN A 119 15.73 -3.64 -0.33
N ILE A 120 15.46 -3.11 -1.51
CA ILE A 120 15.52 -3.85 -2.77
C ILE A 120 16.96 -4.35 -3.01
N GLY A 121 17.96 -3.49 -2.85
CA GLY A 121 19.36 -3.86 -2.99
C GLY A 121 19.83 -4.95 -2.02
N LYS A 122 19.26 -4.99 -0.81
CA LYS A 122 19.52 -6.03 0.21
C LYS A 122 18.74 -7.33 -0.04
N GLY A 123 17.73 -7.32 -0.92
CA GLY A 123 16.85 -8.46 -1.17
C GLY A 123 15.71 -8.62 -0.15
N ASN A 124 15.51 -7.65 0.75
CA ASN A 124 14.40 -7.65 1.72
C ASN A 124 13.07 -7.28 1.05
N ILE A 125 13.13 -6.56 -0.07
CA ILE A 125 12.01 -6.31 -1.00
C ILE A 125 12.34 -6.99 -2.33
N GLY A 126 11.35 -7.57 -2.98
CA GLY A 126 11.52 -8.27 -4.25
C GLY A 126 12.11 -7.39 -5.35
N GLN A 127 12.99 -7.94 -6.21
CA GLN A 127 13.64 -7.22 -7.30
C GLN A 127 12.65 -6.73 -8.39
N ASP A 128 11.43 -7.24 -8.38
CA ASP A 128 10.33 -6.81 -9.28
C ASP A 128 9.47 -5.69 -8.69
N ALA A 129 9.68 -5.30 -7.43
CA ALA A 129 8.96 -4.22 -6.77
C ALA A 129 9.02 -2.89 -7.55
N PRO A 130 10.17 -2.44 -8.09
CA PRO A 130 10.27 -1.19 -8.83
C PRO A 130 9.84 -1.31 -10.31
N LYS A 131 9.25 -2.44 -10.70
CA LYS A 131 8.81 -2.68 -12.08
C LYS A 131 7.34 -2.28 -12.25
N LEU A 132 7.09 -1.38 -13.21
CA LEU A 132 5.80 -1.21 -13.84
C LEU A 132 5.65 -2.30 -14.92
N SER A 133 4.45 -2.83 -15.10
CA SER A 133 4.18 -3.85 -16.12
C SER A 133 3.26 -3.28 -17.19
N ASP A 134 3.46 -3.67 -18.44
CA ASP A 134 2.56 -3.31 -19.54
C ASP A 134 1.16 -3.87 -19.26
N SER A 135 0.29 -3.04 -18.73
CA SER A 135 -1.07 -3.40 -18.34
C SER A 135 -1.94 -2.17 -18.13
N TRP A 136 -3.23 -2.36 -18.33
CA TRP A 136 -4.21 -1.41 -17.82
C TRP A 136 -4.40 -1.66 -16.33
N VAL A 137 -4.34 -0.59 -15.54
CA VAL A 137 -4.70 -0.59 -14.13
C VAL A 137 -5.89 0.34 -13.91
N LEU A 138 -6.89 -0.15 -13.20
CA LEU A 138 -8.05 0.65 -12.83
C LEU A 138 -7.94 0.90 -11.33
N VAL A 139 -7.78 2.14 -10.96
CA VAL A 139 -7.54 2.54 -9.56
C VAL A 139 -8.76 3.24 -8.98
N ASP A 140 -8.99 3.03 -7.69
CA ASP A 140 -9.96 3.81 -6.93
C ASP A 140 -9.33 5.18 -6.58
N PRO A 141 -9.86 6.31 -7.13
CA PRO A 141 -9.27 7.63 -6.92
C PRO A 141 -9.57 8.25 -5.55
N ILE A 142 -10.32 7.54 -4.68
CA ILE A 142 -10.78 8.10 -3.42
C ILE A 142 -9.63 8.62 -2.55
N THR A 143 -9.80 9.82 -1.98
CA THR A 143 -8.81 10.41 -1.07
C THR A 143 -8.97 9.83 0.33
N ARG A 144 -7.85 9.50 0.98
CA ARG A 144 -7.86 9.04 2.37
C ARG A 144 -8.23 10.19 3.31
N PRO A 145 -8.96 9.89 4.40
CA PRO A 145 -9.12 10.83 5.51
C PRO A 145 -7.86 10.85 6.38
N ASP A 146 -7.67 11.95 7.09
CA ASP A 146 -6.71 12.02 8.18
C ASP A 146 -7.08 11.07 9.33
N TYR A 147 -6.07 10.72 10.12
CA TYR A 147 -6.23 9.89 11.31
C TYR A 147 -7.17 10.54 12.32
N LYS A 148 -8.11 9.77 12.85
CA LYS A 148 -9.11 10.22 13.82
C LYS A 148 -9.39 9.10 14.84
N ASP A 149 -8.39 8.77 15.63
CA ASP A 149 -8.50 7.79 16.74
C ASP A 149 -9.26 6.49 16.41
N GLY A 150 -9.14 6.01 15.16
CA GLY A 150 -9.83 4.82 14.66
C GLY A 150 -11.23 5.06 14.08
N GLU A 151 -11.80 6.24 14.23
CA GLU A 151 -13.14 6.58 13.72
C GLU A 151 -13.14 7.11 12.27
N GLN A 152 -11.98 7.17 11.62
CA GLN A 152 -11.86 7.71 10.27
C GLN A 152 -12.62 6.86 9.24
N LEU A 153 -13.32 7.56 8.36
CA LEU A 153 -14.08 7.01 7.25
C LEU A 153 -13.77 7.80 5.98
N HIS A 154 -13.63 7.11 4.87
CA HIS A 154 -13.63 7.77 3.56
C HIS A 154 -15.01 8.39 3.30
N ILE A 155 -15.02 9.58 2.74
CA ILE A 155 -16.28 10.28 2.44
C ILE A 155 -17.00 9.53 1.32
N SER A 156 -18.25 9.13 1.58
CA SER A 156 -19.09 8.42 0.59
C SER A 156 -18.42 7.15 0.02
N ASP A 157 -17.74 6.38 0.87
CA ASP A 157 -17.03 5.18 0.47
C ASP A 157 -17.95 4.12 -0.17
N PRO A 158 -17.81 3.83 -1.47
CA PRO A 158 -18.64 2.82 -2.14
C PRO A 158 -18.35 1.39 -1.64
N LEU A 159 -17.18 1.13 -1.05
CA LEU A 159 -16.85 -0.16 -0.45
C LEU A 159 -17.36 -0.30 0.99
N GLY A 160 -17.78 0.78 1.61
CA GLY A 160 -18.28 0.78 3.00
C GLY A 160 -19.35 -0.26 3.27
N PRO A 161 -20.42 -0.39 2.46
CA PRO A 161 -21.45 -1.41 2.64
C PRO A 161 -20.89 -2.84 2.57
N LEU A 162 -19.97 -3.13 1.65
CA LEU A 162 -19.29 -4.43 1.55
C LEU A 162 -18.49 -4.73 2.82
N LEU A 163 -17.67 -3.78 3.28
CA LEU A 163 -16.86 -3.96 4.48
C LEU A 163 -17.71 -4.18 5.73
N ALA A 164 -18.81 -3.41 5.87
CA ALA A 164 -19.76 -3.59 6.97
C ALA A 164 -20.41 -4.98 6.95
N LYS A 165 -20.77 -5.49 5.77
CA LYS A 165 -21.29 -6.86 5.58
C LYS A 165 -20.25 -7.89 6.03
N LEU A 166 -19.00 -7.78 5.55
CA LEU A 166 -17.93 -8.73 5.89
C LEU A 166 -17.62 -8.76 7.39
N ARG A 167 -17.64 -7.61 8.07
CA ARG A 167 -17.50 -7.53 9.53
C ARG A 167 -18.68 -8.15 10.26
N LYS A 168 -19.92 -7.90 9.81
CA LYS A 168 -21.13 -8.51 10.35
C LYS A 168 -21.12 -10.03 10.20
N GLU A 169 -20.65 -10.55 9.07
CA GLU A 169 -20.50 -11.97 8.79
C GLU A 169 -19.26 -12.60 9.47
N LYS A 170 -18.45 -11.81 10.18
CA LYS A 170 -17.21 -12.23 10.84
C LYS A 170 -16.15 -12.78 9.88
N LYS A 171 -16.23 -12.46 8.59
CA LYS A 171 -15.23 -12.80 7.59
C LYS A 171 -13.95 -11.98 7.78
N ILE A 172 -14.06 -10.73 8.24
CA ILE A 172 -12.97 -9.88 8.69
C ILE A 172 -13.24 -9.40 10.13
N LYS A 173 -12.19 -9.01 10.85
CA LYS A 173 -12.32 -8.58 12.24
C LYS A 173 -13.18 -7.34 12.38
N ASN A 174 -14.06 -7.37 13.38
CA ASN A 174 -14.78 -6.20 13.87
C ASN A 174 -14.17 -5.76 15.20
N LEU A 175 -13.56 -4.61 15.26
CA LEU A 175 -12.91 -4.08 16.45
C LEU A 175 -13.76 -2.98 17.08
N LYS A 176 -13.81 -2.96 18.41
CA LYS A 176 -14.58 -1.96 19.17
C LYS A 176 -14.02 -0.55 18.89
N GLY A 177 -14.89 0.39 18.61
CA GLY A 177 -14.53 1.77 18.30
C GLY A 177 -14.25 2.03 16.82
N ILE A 178 -14.13 0.98 15.99
CA ILE A 178 -13.90 1.13 14.56
C ILE A 178 -15.24 1.07 13.81
N PRO A 179 -15.57 2.06 12.96
CA PRO A 179 -16.78 2.01 12.13
C PRO A 179 -16.80 0.79 11.22
N ALA A 180 -17.93 0.09 11.16
CA ALA A 180 -18.04 -1.14 10.38
C ALA A 180 -17.76 -0.95 8.88
N ALA A 181 -17.97 0.25 8.35
CA ALA A 181 -17.71 0.61 6.95
C ALA A 181 -16.27 1.08 6.69
N SER A 182 -15.40 1.16 7.72
CA SER A 182 -14.04 1.71 7.57
C SER A 182 -13.12 0.79 6.77
N ARG A 183 -12.29 1.38 5.88
CA ARG A 183 -11.18 0.70 5.19
C ARG A 183 -9.97 0.47 6.09
N PHE A 184 -9.97 1.08 7.26
CA PHE A 184 -8.88 0.97 8.23
C PHE A 184 -9.01 -0.30 9.08
N VAL A 185 -7.92 -0.68 9.73
CA VAL A 185 -7.87 -1.79 10.69
C VAL A 185 -8.23 -3.14 10.05
N ILE A 186 -7.81 -3.33 8.80
CA ILE A 186 -7.90 -4.60 8.07
C ILE A 186 -6.46 -5.04 7.77
N SER A 187 -6.12 -6.27 8.16
CA SER A 187 -4.77 -6.78 7.91
C SER A 187 -4.58 -7.15 6.44
N PRO A 188 -3.34 -7.10 5.90
CA PRO A 188 -3.01 -7.61 4.56
C PRO A 188 -3.54 -9.02 4.32
N ASN A 189 -3.43 -9.91 5.30
CA ASN A 189 -3.95 -11.27 5.20
C ASN A 189 -5.48 -11.30 4.98
N GLU A 190 -6.24 -10.45 5.68
CA GLU A 190 -7.69 -10.33 5.46
C GLU A 190 -8.01 -9.68 4.12
N LEU A 191 -7.22 -8.70 3.70
CA LEU A 191 -7.38 -8.08 2.38
C LEU A 191 -7.25 -9.12 1.29
N ILE A 192 -6.16 -9.87 1.26
CA ILE A 192 -5.85 -10.85 0.21
C ILE A 192 -6.81 -12.04 0.24
N ALA A 193 -7.09 -12.57 1.43
CA ALA A 193 -7.90 -13.79 1.55
C ALA A 193 -9.40 -13.55 1.41
N VAL A 194 -9.89 -12.32 1.67
CA VAL A 194 -11.33 -12.05 1.78
C VAL A 194 -11.75 -10.82 0.99
N VAL A 195 -11.19 -9.64 1.29
CA VAL A 195 -11.76 -8.38 0.81
C VAL A 195 -11.57 -8.21 -0.70
N LEU A 196 -10.34 -8.45 -1.21
CA LEU A 196 -10.04 -8.30 -2.64
C LEU A 196 -10.82 -9.32 -3.51
N PRO A 197 -10.96 -10.61 -3.13
CA PRO A 197 -11.85 -11.54 -3.81
C PRO A 197 -13.32 -11.11 -3.86
N GLU A 198 -13.86 -10.58 -2.77
CA GLU A 198 -15.25 -10.07 -2.73
C GLU A 198 -15.42 -8.81 -3.61
N ILE A 199 -14.38 -7.96 -3.72
CA ILE A 199 -14.37 -6.85 -4.68
C ILE A 199 -14.32 -7.37 -6.12
N ALA A 200 -13.52 -8.40 -6.41
CA ALA A 200 -13.45 -9.02 -7.72
C ALA A 200 -14.81 -9.60 -8.14
N GLU A 201 -15.51 -10.29 -7.23
CA GLU A 201 -16.87 -10.78 -7.46
C GLU A 201 -17.83 -9.64 -7.78
N LEU A 202 -17.78 -8.56 -7.00
CA LEU A 202 -18.60 -7.37 -7.21
C LEU A 202 -18.38 -6.71 -8.60
N LEU A 203 -17.14 -6.73 -9.07
CA LEU A 203 -16.75 -6.20 -10.38
C LEU A 203 -16.91 -7.20 -11.52
N GLY A 204 -17.20 -8.48 -11.23
CA GLY A 204 -17.33 -9.55 -12.20
C GLY A 204 -16.01 -9.83 -12.94
N VAL A 205 -14.88 -9.82 -12.21
CA VAL A 205 -13.55 -10.15 -12.72
C VAL A 205 -12.96 -11.33 -11.93
N GLU A 206 -11.90 -11.93 -12.47
CA GLU A 206 -11.17 -12.97 -11.74
C GLU A 206 -10.55 -12.41 -10.46
N ALA A 207 -10.51 -13.21 -9.38
CA ALA A 207 -9.95 -12.79 -8.10
C ALA A 207 -8.50 -12.33 -8.22
N SER A 208 -7.71 -12.96 -9.09
CA SER A 208 -6.32 -12.59 -9.38
C SER A 208 -6.14 -11.24 -10.09
N ALA A 209 -7.22 -10.70 -10.68
CA ALA A 209 -7.19 -9.40 -11.32
C ALA A 209 -7.28 -8.24 -10.31
N VAL A 210 -7.69 -8.49 -9.06
CA VAL A 210 -7.81 -7.46 -8.03
C VAL A 210 -6.73 -7.66 -6.97
N ARG A 211 -5.92 -6.63 -6.77
CA ARG A 211 -4.83 -6.62 -5.81
C ARG A 211 -4.64 -5.24 -5.17
N LEU A 212 -3.69 -5.11 -4.28
CA LEU A 212 -3.19 -3.82 -3.83
C LEU A 212 -2.25 -3.21 -4.88
N PRO A 213 -2.06 -1.90 -4.94
CA PRO A 213 -1.00 -1.31 -5.76
C PRO A 213 0.37 -1.70 -5.20
N LYS A 214 1.38 -1.86 -6.07
CA LYS A 214 2.77 -1.83 -5.62
C LYS A 214 3.13 -0.45 -5.10
N ALA A 215 4.13 -0.35 -4.22
CA ALA A 215 4.63 0.93 -3.73
C ALA A 215 5.03 1.87 -4.89
N ILE A 216 5.69 1.33 -5.92
CA ILE A 216 6.09 2.10 -7.10
C ILE A 216 4.88 2.53 -7.96
N GLU A 217 3.83 1.73 -8.09
CA GLU A 217 2.62 2.09 -8.82
C GLU A 217 1.86 3.22 -8.11
N PHE A 218 1.68 3.10 -6.77
CA PHE A 218 1.10 4.15 -5.94
C PHE A 218 1.88 5.46 -6.09
N ASN A 219 3.20 5.39 -6.00
CA ASN A 219 4.07 6.55 -6.11
C ASN A 219 3.98 7.20 -7.50
N VAL A 220 4.10 6.43 -8.58
CA VAL A 220 4.07 6.95 -9.97
C VAL A 220 2.70 7.53 -10.30
N ILE A 221 1.61 6.80 -10.04
CA ILE A 221 0.25 7.27 -10.32
C ILE A 221 -0.07 8.49 -9.43
N GLY A 222 0.30 8.45 -8.16
CA GLY A 222 0.14 9.56 -7.23
C GLY A 222 0.82 10.84 -7.75
N ASN A 223 2.10 10.79 -8.07
CA ASN A 223 2.82 11.98 -8.57
C ASN A 223 2.23 12.55 -9.86
N MET A 224 1.71 11.69 -10.74
CA MET A 224 1.28 12.11 -12.07
C MET A 224 -0.19 12.47 -12.19
N LYS A 225 -1.03 11.86 -11.37
CA LYS A 225 -2.49 11.93 -11.51
C LYS A 225 -3.21 12.31 -10.20
N HIS A 226 -2.67 11.90 -9.04
CA HIS A 226 -3.32 12.00 -7.74
C HIS A 226 -2.37 12.51 -6.64
N PRO A 227 -1.83 13.75 -6.77
CA PRO A 227 -0.91 14.29 -5.76
C PRO A 227 -1.55 14.39 -4.36
N GLU A 228 -2.87 14.41 -4.27
CA GLU A 228 -3.63 14.40 -3.03
C GLU A 228 -3.48 13.09 -2.23
N TRP A 229 -3.04 11.99 -2.84
CA TRP A 229 -2.82 10.73 -2.12
C TRP A 229 -1.71 10.79 -1.08
N GLY A 230 -0.78 11.72 -1.22
CA GLY A 230 0.30 11.96 -0.26
C GLY A 230 -0.01 13.06 0.78
N GLN A 231 -1.27 13.51 0.93
CA GLN A 231 -1.61 14.64 1.78
C GLN A 231 -2.27 14.28 3.11
N ALA A 232 -2.72 13.04 3.29
CA ALA A 232 -3.31 12.58 4.54
C ALA A 232 -2.24 11.96 5.45
N ASN A 233 -2.39 12.15 6.78
CA ASN A 233 -1.50 11.55 7.79
C ASN A 233 -1.93 10.11 8.15
N THR A 234 -2.25 9.34 7.13
CA THR A 234 -2.58 7.92 7.18
C THR A 234 -1.84 7.17 6.07
N TRP A 235 -1.72 5.86 6.19
CA TRP A 235 -1.02 4.97 5.26
C TRP A 235 -1.99 4.16 4.40
N GLU A 236 -1.47 3.55 3.33
CA GLU A 236 -2.12 2.47 2.60
C GLU A 236 -1.22 1.25 2.52
N TRP A 237 -1.82 0.05 2.58
CA TRP A 237 -1.12 -1.19 2.30
C TRP A 237 -0.77 -1.31 0.82
N PHE A 238 0.44 -1.83 0.54
CA PHE A 238 0.90 -2.15 -0.81
C PHE A 238 0.96 -3.66 -1.07
N GLU A 239 1.11 -4.04 -2.34
CA GLU A 239 1.24 -5.43 -2.78
C GLU A 239 2.59 -6.04 -2.36
N ASP A 240 3.63 -5.21 -2.25
CA ASP A 240 4.99 -5.65 -2.03
C ASP A 240 5.19 -6.24 -0.63
N ASN A 241 5.89 -7.38 -0.57
CA ASN A 241 6.34 -7.96 0.68
C ASN A 241 7.64 -7.28 1.16
N PHE A 242 7.82 -7.24 2.47
CA PHE A 242 9.08 -6.91 3.12
C PHE A 242 9.48 -8.09 4.00
N GLU A 243 10.63 -8.73 3.69
CA GLU A 243 11.03 -10.00 4.30
C GLU A 243 9.89 -11.05 4.21
N ASP A 244 9.83 -12.01 5.14
CA ASP A 244 8.92 -13.15 5.02
C ASP A 244 7.47 -12.83 5.45
N ASP A 245 7.30 -12.07 6.54
CA ASP A 245 6.00 -11.92 7.24
C ASP A 245 5.46 -10.49 7.26
N ASN A 246 6.10 -9.56 6.55
CA ASN A 246 5.72 -8.16 6.53
C ASN A 246 5.26 -7.72 5.14
N ARG A 247 4.52 -6.62 5.12
CA ARG A 247 4.05 -5.99 3.89
C ARG A 247 4.32 -4.51 3.91
N LEU A 248 4.67 -3.95 2.75
CA LEU A 248 4.88 -2.52 2.65
C LEU A 248 3.59 -1.75 2.83
N ALA A 249 3.73 -0.55 3.37
CA ALA A 249 2.70 0.47 3.46
C ALA A 249 3.35 1.84 3.25
N GLY A 250 2.57 2.87 2.95
CA GLY A 250 3.14 4.21 2.78
C GLY A 250 2.09 5.27 2.47
N GLY A 251 2.57 6.45 2.13
CA GLY A 251 1.73 7.56 1.71
C GLY A 251 1.36 8.55 2.82
N ASP A 252 1.91 8.41 4.03
CA ASP A 252 1.67 9.32 5.15
C ASP A 252 2.35 10.68 4.94
N SER A 253 1.55 11.76 4.97
CA SER A 253 2.03 13.14 4.79
C SER A 253 3.09 13.57 5.79
N ASP A 254 3.02 13.08 7.02
CA ASP A 254 3.97 13.42 8.09
C ASP A 254 5.33 12.76 7.88
N ASN A 255 5.39 11.71 7.04
CA ASN A 255 6.59 10.94 6.73
C ASN A 255 7.07 11.08 5.27
N GLY A 256 6.54 12.03 4.51
CA GLY A 256 7.01 12.28 3.14
C GLY A 256 5.94 12.09 2.05
N GLY A 257 4.72 11.75 2.42
CA GLY A 257 3.59 11.64 1.51
C GLY A 257 3.81 10.55 0.46
N LEU A 258 3.77 10.91 -0.82
CA LEU A 258 3.98 9.92 -1.89
C LEU A 258 5.36 9.26 -1.87
N ALA A 259 6.36 9.85 -1.20
CA ALA A 259 7.70 9.24 -1.07
C ALA A 259 7.79 8.23 0.06
N ASP A 260 6.87 8.31 1.03
CA ASP A 260 6.84 7.46 2.22
C ASP A 260 6.60 6.00 1.87
N VAL A 261 7.52 5.13 2.31
CA VAL A 261 7.41 3.67 2.21
C VAL A 261 7.95 3.06 3.49
N ASP A 262 7.09 2.43 4.24
CA ASP A 262 7.36 1.72 5.49
C ASP A 262 6.79 0.29 5.41
N TYR A 263 6.78 -0.45 6.50
CA TYR A 263 6.27 -1.82 6.53
C TYR A 263 5.49 -2.12 7.81
N GLY A 264 4.67 -3.14 7.76
CA GLY A 264 3.97 -3.68 8.91
C GLY A 264 3.70 -5.17 8.78
N TRP A 265 3.37 -5.81 9.89
CA TRP A 265 3.08 -7.25 9.89
C TRP A 265 1.86 -7.57 9.01
N SER A 266 1.97 -8.62 8.19
CA SER A 266 0.89 -9.07 7.31
C SER A 266 -0.39 -9.49 8.07
N CYS A 267 -0.28 -9.85 9.34
CA CYS A 267 -1.43 -10.09 10.24
C CYS A 267 -1.83 -8.85 11.05
N GLY A 268 -1.07 -7.75 10.97
CA GLY A 268 -1.28 -6.52 11.74
C GLY A 268 -2.53 -5.75 11.28
N ARG A 269 -3.21 -5.12 12.23
CA ARG A 269 -4.38 -4.25 12.00
C ARG A 269 -4.10 -2.92 12.64
N TYR A 270 -3.68 -1.98 11.85
CA TYR A 270 -3.24 -0.67 12.32
C TYR A 270 -4.33 0.39 12.11
N GLY A 271 -4.56 1.22 13.13
CA GLY A 271 -5.58 2.26 13.09
C GLY A 271 -5.38 3.29 11.99
N GLY A 272 -4.14 3.56 11.64
CA GLY A 272 -3.75 4.53 10.61
C GLY A 272 -3.60 3.95 9.20
N VAL A 273 -3.78 2.64 8.98
CA VAL A 273 -3.51 2.02 7.67
C VAL A 273 -4.80 1.56 7.00
N ALA A 274 -5.06 2.14 5.83
CA ALA A 274 -6.17 1.79 4.94
C ALA A 274 -5.70 0.87 3.79
N PHE A 275 -6.55 0.69 2.80
CA PHE A 275 -6.20 0.03 1.54
C PHE A 275 -6.91 0.68 0.35
N ARG A 276 -6.30 0.54 -0.81
CA ARG A 276 -6.83 0.91 -2.13
C ARG A 276 -6.82 -0.33 -3.01
N PRO A 277 -7.96 -0.78 -3.55
CA PRO A 277 -7.97 -1.84 -4.54
C PRO A 277 -7.47 -1.32 -5.89
N LEU A 278 -6.79 -2.18 -6.63
CA LEU A 278 -6.36 -1.95 -7.99
C LEU A 278 -6.77 -3.15 -8.84
N VAL A 279 -7.42 -2.90 -9.98
CA VAL A 279 -7.79 -3.95 -10.95
C VAL A 279 -6.77 -3.94 -12.09
N VAL A 280 -6.19 -5.10 -12.39
CA VAL A 280 -5.22 -5.26 -13.49
C VAL A 280 -5.90 -5.93 -14.67
N VAL A 281 -5.76 -5.34 -15.85
CA VAL A 281 -6.18 -5.93 -17.12
C VAL A 281 -4.96 -6.03 -18.02
N SER A 282 -4.43 -7.22 -18.16
CA SER A 282 -3.30 -7.48 -19.06
C SER A 282 -3.74 -7.41 -20.51
N PRO A 283 -2.92 -6.86 -21.41
CA PRO A 283 -3.19 -6.95 -22.85
C PRO A 283 -3.37 -8.41 -23.25
N LYS A 284 -4.38 -8.72 -24.04
CA LYS A 284 -4.49 -10.05 -24.66
C LYS A 284 -3.37 -10.19 -25.68
N ALA A 285 -2.59 -11.27 -25.54
CA ALA A 285 -1.53 -11.62 -26.47
C ALA A 285 -2.07 -11.84 -27.90
#